data_10b0454811980c1fd3b8701c86e331b3
#
_entry.id   10b0454811980c1fd3b8701c86e331b3
#
_cell.length_a   1.000
_cell.length_b   1.000
_cell.length_c   1.000
_cell.angle_alpha   90.00
_cell.angle_beta   90.00
_cell.angle_gamma   90.00
#
_symmetry.space_group_name_H-M   'P 1'
#
loop_
_entity.id
_entity.type
_entity.pdbx_description
1 polymer ?
#
loop_
_entity_poly.entity_id
_entity_poly.type
_entity_poly.pdbx_seq_one_letter_code
_entity_poly.pdbx_strand_id
1 'polypeptide(L)'
;MRSNVNLSRIARVAGCCGLERIICIGAGRLDRRIARDSADTLRIETHRTLPPVLDALRAEGYRLVGLEQTTNSLNLHHYEFNRRTALVVGNERIGLTDEVLAKLDDVVEIPVWGLPYSYNVATAATMALYEYCKQFPDG
;
A
#
# COMPACT_ATOMS: atom_id res chain seq x y z
N MET A 1 8.36 -5.86 -3.17
CA MET A 1 7.40 -6.94 -3.48
C MET A 1 8.05 -7.93 -4.42
N ARG A 2 7.99 -9.20 -4.08
CA ARG A 2 8.66 -10.24 -4.87
C ARG A 2 7.87 -10.71 -6.07
N SER A 3 6.56 -10.66 -5.98
CA SER A 3 5.69 -11.32 -6.94
C SER A 3 5.04 -10.31 -7.88
N ASN A 4 5.23 -10.49 -9.17
CA ASN A 4 4.51 -9.71 -10.18
C ASN A 4 3.00 -9.97 -10.10
N VAL A 5 2.59 -11.13 -9.61
CA VAL A 5 1.17 -11.46 -9.39
C VAL A 5 0.59 -10.56 -8.30
N ASN A 6 1.29 -10.43 -7.16
CA ASN A 6 0.82 -9.57 -6.09
C ASN A 6 0.78 -8.10 -6.52
N LEU A 7 1.83 -7.63 -7.19
CA LEU A 7 1.85 -6.27 -7.72
C LEU A 7 0.68 -6.03 -8.67
N SER A 8 0.42 -6.98 -9.56
CA SER A 8 -0.65 -6.85 -10.55
C SER A 8 -2.04 -6.87 -9.90
N ARG A 9 -2.22 -7.66 -8.85
CA ARG A 9 -3.46 -7.68 -8.07
C ARG A 9 -3.69 -6.36 -7.34
N ILE A 10 -2.63 -5.81 -6.76
CA ILE A 10 -2.71 -4.49 -6.10
C ILE A 10 -3.05 -3.41 -7.12
N ALA A 11 -2.42 -3.44 -8.29
CA ALA A 11 -2.70 -2.49 -9.36
C ALA A 11 -4.15 -2.55 -9.81
N ARG A 12 -4.69 -3.76 -9.94
CA ARG A 12 -6.10 -3.93 -10.32
C ARG A 12 -7.04 -3.29 -9.30
N VAL A 13 -6.81 -3.54 -8.02
CA VAL A 13 -7.62 -2.94 -6.95
C VAL A 13 -7.44 -1.44 -6.92
N ALA A 14 -6.20 -0.95 -7.06
CA ALA A 14 -5.93 0.48 -7.09
C ALA A 14 -6.70 1.17 -8.22
N GLY A 15 -6.75 0.53 -9.40
CA GLY A 15 -7.56 1.02 -10.51
C GLY A 15 -9.04 1.07 -10.16
N CYS A 16 -9.58 0.01 -9.55
CA CYS A 16 -10.97 -0.04 -9.09
C CYS A 16 -11.28 1.05 -8.07
N CYS A 17 -10.31 1.37 -7.22
CA CYS A 17 -10.46 2.40 -6.19
C CYS A 17 -10.24 3.82 -6.71
N GLY A 18 -9.90 3.97 -7.98
CA GLY A 18 -9.66 5.29 -8.57
C GLY A 18 -8.36 5.95 -8.13
N LEU A 19 -7.38 5.18 -7.70
CA LEU A 19 -6.07 5.71 -7.37
C LEU A 19 -5.36 6.20 -8.63
N GLU A 20 -4.50 7.19 -8.47
CA GLU A 20 -3.79 7.78 -9.60
C GLU A 20 -2.42 7.15 -9.82
N ARG A 21 -1.79 6.64 -8.76
CA ARG A 21 -0.36 6.40 -8.78
C ARG A 21 0.04 5.19 -7.94
N ILE A 22 0.91 4.36 -8.49
CA ILE A 22 1.59 3.30 -7.76
C ILE A 22 3.10 3.50 -7.92
N ILE A 23 3.82 3.41 -6.83
CA ILE A 23 5.28 3.49 -6.82
C ILE A 23 5.83 2.12 -6.44
N CYS A 24 6.61 1.54 -7.33
CA CYS A 24 7.25 0.25 -7.12
C CYS A 24 8.72 0.46 -6.78
N ILE A 25 9.21 -0.30 -5.81
CA ILE A 25 10.61 -0.26 -5.43
C ILE A 25 11.30 -1.52 -5.96
N GLY A 26 12.34 -1.31 -6.76
CA GLY A 26 13.04 -2.39 -7.44
C GLY A 26 12.43 -2.70 -8.80
N ALA A 27 12.69 -3.90 -9.33
CA ALA A 27 12.20 -4.32 -10.64
C ALA A 27 10.86 -5.04 -10.50
N GLY A 28 9.80 -4.38 -10.94
CA GLY A 28 8.47 -4.98 -10.95
C GLY A 28 7.81 -4.77 -12.29
N ARG A 29 7.03 -5.76 -12.73
CA ARG A 29 6.25 -5.68 -13.97
C ARG A 29 4.81 -6.08 -13.70
N LEU A 30 3.89 -5.39 -14.36
CA LEU A 30 2.49 -5.75 -14.31
C LEU A 30 2.20 -6.88 -15.29
N ASP A 31 1.42 -7.85 -14.84
CA ASP A 31 0.79 -8.82 -15.71
C ASP A 31 -0.58 -8.25 -16.10
N ARG A 32 -0.73 -7.86 -17.35
CA ARG A 32 -1.95 -7.21 -17.84
C ARG A 32 -3.16 -8.13 -17.79
N ARG A 33 -2.96 -9.43 -17.77
CA ARG A 33 -4.08 -10.39 -17.62
C ARG A 33 -4.70 -10.29 -16.22
N ILE A 34 -3.92 -9.87 -15.23
CA ILE A 34 -4.36 -9.72 -13.84
C ILE A 34 -4.77 -8.27 -13.57
N ALA A 35 -3.92 -7.31 -13.93
CA ALA A 35 -4.15 -5.89 -13.68
C ALA A 35 -5.26 -5.30 -14.55
N ARG A 36 -5.45 -5.84 -15.75
CA ARG A 36 -6.47 -5.45 -16.71
C ARG A 36 -6.36 -3.96 -17.05
N ASP A 37 -7.48 -3.28 -17.11
CA ASP A 37 -7.54 -1.87 -17.54
C ASP A 37 -6.84 -0.92 -16.58
N SER A 38 -6.58 -1.33 -15.34
CA SER A 38 -5.85 -0.51 -14.39
C SER A 38 -4.43 -0.18 -14.88
N ALA A 39 -3.84 -1.06 -15.69
CA ALA A 39 -2.52 -0.83 -16.28
C ALA A 39 -2.49 0.40 -17.20
N ASP A 40 -3.64 0.81 -17.71
CA ASP A 40 -3.76 1.96 -18.62
C ASP A 40 -4.16 3.25 -17.90
N THR A 41 -4.73 3.15 -16.71
CA THR A 41 -5.25 4.30 -15.97
C THR A 41 -4.33 4.77 -14.86
N LEU A 42 -3.49 3.87 -14.34
CA LEU A 42 -2.57 4.18 -13.26
C LEU A 42 -1.24 4.71 -13.78
N ARG A 43 -0.71 5.73 -13.09
CA ARG A 43 0.67 6.14 -13.31
C ARG A 43 1.56 5.25 -12.45
N ILE A 44 2.38 4.44 -13.10
CA ILE A 44 3.27 3.50 -12.42
C ILE A 44 4.69 4.02 -12.51
N GLU A 45 5.31 4.23 -11.35
CA GLU A 45 6.69 4.70 -11.23
C GLU A 45 7.54 3.60 -10.60
N THR A 46 8.80 3.55 -10.99
CA THR A 46 9.75 2.61 -10.41
C THR A 46 10.94 3.38 -9.85
N HIS A 47 11.33 3.08 -8.63
CA HIS A 47 12.46 3.69 -7.96
C HIS A 47 13.36 2.60 -7.35
N ARG A 48 14.62 2.93 -7.10
CA ARG A 48 15.58 1.96 -6.57
C ARG A 48 15.39 1.69 -5.09
N THR A 49 15.14 2.74 -4.32
CA THR A 49 15.02 2.63 -2.86
C THR A 49 13.84 3.46 -2.36
N LEU A 50 13.27 3.02 -1.25
CA LEU A 50 12.05 3.63 -0.70
C LEU A 50 12.30 4.93 0.09
N PRO A 51 13.34 5.06 0.94
CA PRO A 51 13.45 6.26 1.79
C PRO A 51 13.39 7.60 1.05
N PRO A 52 14.11 7.81 -0.08
CA PRO A 52 13.98 9.07 -0.81
C PRO A 52 12.57 9.32 -1.35
N VAL A 53 11.85 8.26 -1.73
CA VAL A 53 10.47 8.37 -2.21
C VAL A 53 9.57 8.87 -1.09
N LEU A 54 9.75 8.35 0.12
CA LEU A 54 8.96 8.78 1.28
C LEU A 54 9.20 10.25 1.59
N ASP A 55 10.45 10.69 1.55
CA ASP A 55 10.79 12.10 1.79
C ASP A 55 10.12 13.01 0.73
N ALA A 56 10.14 12.60 -0.52
CA ALA A 56 9.49 13.36 -1.61
C ALA A 56 7.98 13.43 -1.43
N LEU A 57 7.35 12.31 -1.06
CA LEU A 57 5.90 12.27 -0.84
C LEU A 57 5.50 13.15 0.35
N ARG A 58 6.29 13.13 1.41
CA ARG A 58 6.03 14.02 2.55
C ARG A 58 6.12 15.49 2.14
N ALA A 59 7.11 15.84 1.32
CA ALA A 59 7.26 17.19 0.81
C ALA A 59 6.06 17.61 -0.06
N GLU A 60 5.42 16.65 -0.73
CA GLU A 60 4.21 16.89 -1.52
C GLU A 60 2.93 16.97 -0.67
N GLY A 61 3.05 16.78 0.63
CA GLY A 61 1.90 16.88 1.56
C GLY A 61 1.17 15.57 1.83
N TYR A 62 1.74 14.44 1.46
CA TYR A 62 1.13 13.14 1.77
C TYR A 62 1.42 12.73 3.21
N ARG A 63 0.40 12.16 3.85
CA ARG A 63 0.57 11.44 5.10
C ARG A 63 1.02 10.03 4.77
N LEU A 64 2.10 9.58 5.41
CA LEU A 64 2.71 8.28 5.14
C LEU A 64 2.17 7.25 6.13
N VAL A 65 1.46 6.26 5.62
CA VAL A 65 0.80 5.24 6.44
C VAL A 65 1.30 3.86 6.01
N GLY A 66 1.94 3.16 6.92
CA GLY A 66 2.43 1.80 6.66
C GLY A 66 1.38 0.76 7.02
N LEU A 67 1.35 -0.32 6.27
CA LEU A 67 0.50 -1.47 6.54
C LEU A 67 1.39 -2.60 7.04
N GLU A 68 1.37 -2.81 8.36
CA GLU A 68 2.24 -3.79 9.01
C GLU A 68 1.73 -4.11 10.42
N GLN A 69 2.10 -5.26 10.95
CA GLN A 69 1.82 -5.64 12.33
C GLN A 69 3.03 -5.27 13.18
N THR A 70 2.89 -4.25 14.01
CA THR A 70 3.96 -3.80 14.91
C THR A 70 3.40 -3.56 16.31
N THR A 71 4.29 -3.34 17.28
CA THR A 71 3.90 -3.10 18.67
C THR A 71 2.97 -1.88 18.82
N ASN A 72 3.17 -0.85 18.01
CA ASN A 72 2.43 0.41 18.11
C ASN A 72 1.48 0.64 16.94
N SER A 73 1.12 -0.42 16.21
CA SER A 73 0.22 -0.27 15.08
C SER A 73 -1.21 0.03 15.54
N LEU A 74 -1.90 0.82 14.72
CA LEU A 74 -3.29 1.20 14.95
C LEU A 74 -4.21 0.24 14.21
N ASN A 75 -5.39 0.01 14.76
CA ASN A 75 -6.36 -0.90 14.17
C ASN A 75 -7.03 -0.25 12.97
N LEU A 76 -7.01 -0.93 11.81
CA LEU A 76 -7.62 -0.43 10.58
C LEU A 76 -9.11 -0.07 10.77
N HIS A 77 -9.83 -0.83 11.60
CA HIS A 77 -11.27 -0.60 11.82
C HIS A 77 -11.57 0.78 12.40
N HIS A 78 -10.61 1.37 13.10
CA HIS A 78 -10.78 2.66 13.79
C HIS A 78 -9.89 3.76 13.24
N TYR A 79 -9.14 3.46 12.17
CA TYR A 79 -8.20 4.42 11.61
C TYR A 79 -8.92 5.39 10.68
N GLU A 80 -8.69 6.68 10.87
CA GLU A 80 -9.21 7.73 10.01
C GLU A 80 -8.12 8.18 9.04
N PHE A 81 -8.30 7.86 7.76
CA PHE A 81 -7.35 8.24 6.73
C PHE A 81 -7.43 9.73 6.40
N ASN A 82 -6.28 10.34 6.14
CA ASN A 82 -6.24 11.64 5.48
C ASN A 82 -6.50 11.43 3.99
N ARG A 83 -7.11 12.43 3.36
CA ARG A 83 -7.36 12.35 1.92
C ARG A 83 -6.08 12.14 1.13
N ARG A 84 -5.02 12.88 1.46
CA ARG A 84 -3.71 12.72 0.82
C ARG A 84 -2.88 11.72 1.63
N THR A 85 -3.15 10.47 1.41
CA THR A 85 -2.45 9.36 2.05
C THR A 85 -1.63 8.60 1.03
N ALA A 86 -0.40 8.27 1.40
CA ALA A 86 0.41 7.29 0.68
C ALA A 86 0.44 6.03 1.55
N LEU A 87 -0.14 4.95 1.05
CA LEU A 87 -0.13 3.66 1.73
C LEU A 87 1.15 2.92 1.36
N VAL A 88 1.91 2.54 2.36
CA VAL A 88 3.20 1.87 2.19
C VAL A 88 3.06 0.41 2.61
N VAL A 89 3.31 -0.49 1.67
CA VAL A 89 3.26 -1.94 1.92
C VAL A 89 4.65 -2.53 1.75
N GLY A 90 4.95 -3.51 2.57
CA GLY A 90 6.26 -4.12 2.59
C GLY A 90 6.39 -5.33 1.67
N ASN A 91 7.61 -5.85 1.63
CA ASN A 91 7.95 -7.09 0.97
C ASN A 91 7.34 -8.26 1.75
N GLU A 92 6.87 -9.30 1.06
CA GLU A 92 6.23 -10.47 1.71
C GLU A 92 7.14 -11.19 2.68
N ARG A 93 8.46 -11.09 2.50
CA ARG A 93 9.43 -11.83 3.35
C ARG A 93 9.85 -11.05 4.57
N ILE A 94 10.16 -9.77 4.40
CA ILE A 94 10.78 -8.97 5.45
C ILE A 94 9.89 -7.84 5.96
N GLY A 95 8.76 -7.58 5.31
CA GLY A 95 7.86 -6.50 5.67
C GLY A 95 8.52 -5.13 5.51
N LEU A 96 8.13 -4.18 6.35
CA LEU A 96 8.72 -2.85 6.38
C LEU A 96 9.92 -2.84 7.33
N THR A 97 11.03 -2.29 6.86
CA THR A 97 12.24 -2.19 7.70
C THR A 97 12.08 -1.13 8.79
N ASP A 98 12.92 -1.21 9.82
CA ASP A 98 12.90 -0.21 10.88
C ASP A 98 13.20 1.19 10.36
N GLU A 99 14.09 1.32 9.38
CA GLU A 99 14.38 2.60 8.73
C GLU A 99 13.14 3.20 8.08
N VAL A 100 12.37 2.39 7.37
CA VAL A 100 11.13 2.83 6.74
C VAL A 100 10.09 3.17 7.79
N LEU A 101 9.89 2.30 8.79
CA LEU A 101 8.92 2.53 9.87
C LEU A 101 9.17 3.86 10.58
N ALA A 102 10.43 4.23 10.78
CA ALA A 102 10.79 5.48 11.44
C ALA A 102 10.37 6.72 10.63
N LYS A 103 10.17 6.58 9.33
CA LYS A 103 9.75 7.70 8.46
C LYS A 103 8.24 7.83 8.32
N LEU A 104 7.48 6.84 8.79
CA LEU A 104 6.03 6.84 8.61
C LEU A 104 5.33 7.68 9.69
N ASP A 105 4.20 8.26 9.32
CA ASP A 105 3.37 9.00 10.27
C ASP A 105 2.59 8.04 11.15
N ASP A 106 2.03 7.00 10.56
CA ASP A 106 1.27 5.97 11.27
C ASP A 106 1.57 4.61 10.68
N VAL A 107 1.35 3.57 11.48
CA VAL A 107 1.35 2.18 11.02
C VAL A 107 0.00 1.59 11.40
N VAL A 108 -0.65 0.96 10.44
CA VAL A 108 -1.99 0.40 10.59
C VAL A 108 -1.91 -1.10 10.41
N GLU A 109 -2.61 -1.85 11.26
CA GLU A 109 -2.71 -3.28 11.11
C GLU A 109 -4.13 -3.73 10.85
N ILE A 110 -4.25 -4.86 10.16
CA ILE A 110 -5.53 -5.52 9.93
C ILE A 110 -5.64 -6.66 10.96
N PRO A 111 -6.64 -6.64 11.84
CA PRO A 111 -6.81 -7.70 12.82
C PRO A 111 -6.97 -9.07 12.16
N VAL A 112 -6.35 -10.08 12.76
CA VAL A 112 -6.42 -11.47 12.31
C VAL A 112 -6.95 -12.31 13.47
N TRP A 113 -8.00 -13.08 13.20
CA TRP A 113 -8.66 -13.87 14.25
C TRP A 113 -8.29 -15.35 14.25
N GLY A 114 -7.51 -15.78 13.28
CA GLY A 114 -7.15 -17.18 13.11
C GLY A 114 -5.75 -17.38 12.60
N LEU A 115 -5.54 -18.50 11.91
CA LEU A 115 -4.24 -18.87 11.34
C LEU A 115 -4.36 -18.95 9.82
N PRO A 116 -3.28 -18.63 9.10
CA PRO A 116 -2.01 -18.05 9.59
C PRO A 116 -2.20 -16.62 10.11
N TYR A 117 -1.21 -16.08 10.81
CA TYR A 117 -1.32 -14.80 11.51
C TYR A 117 -1.23 -13.56 10.60
N SER A 118 -1.10 -13.74 9.31
CA SER A 118 -1.00 -12.61 8.39
C SER A 118 -1.76 -12.89 7.09
N TYR A 119 -2.27 -11.83 6.49
CA TYR A 119 -2.86 -11.89 5.16
C TYR A 119 -1.77 -11.76 4.10
N ASN A 120 -2.01 -12.34 2.93
CA ASN A 120 -1.20 -12.06 1.75
C ASN A 120 -1.16 -10.53 1.52
N VAL A 121 -0.01 -10.01 1.05
CA VAL A 121 0.19 -8.56 0.91
C VAL A 121 -0.84 -7.92 -0.02
N ALA A 122 -1.21 -8.57 -1.11
CA ALA A 122 -2.23 -8.02 -2.02
C ALA A 122 -3.61 -8.01 -1.37
N THR A 123 -3.92 -9.03 -0.58
CA THR A 123 -5.18 -9.10 0.16
C THR A 123 -5.22 -8.01 1.22
N ALA A 124 -4.15 -7.84 1.98
CA ALA A 124 -4.06 -6.78 2.99
C ALA A 124 -4.20 -5.40 2.37
N ALA A 125 -3.49 -5.15 1.27
CA ALA A 125 -3.59 -3.87 0.56
C ALA A 125 -5.01 -3.61 0.07
N THR A 126 -5.70 -4.65 -0.43
CA THR A 126 -7.10 -4.54 -0.86
C THR A 126 -8.00 -4.09 0.27
N MET A 127 -7.85 -4.70 1.44
CA MET A 127 -8.67 -4.32 2.61
C MET A 127 -8.44 -2.87 3.00
N ALA A 128 -7.18 -2.43 3.04
CA ALA A 128 -6.84 -1.06 3.42
C ALA A 128 -7.33 -0.04 2.40
N LEU A 129 -7.17 -0.33 1.11
CA LEU A 129 -7.65 0.55 0.05
C LEU A 129 -9.16 0.66 0.04
N TYR A 130 -9.85 -0.45 0.27
CA TYR A 130 -11.31 -0.42 0.34
C TYR A 130 -11.81 0.40 1.53
N GLU A 131 -11.16 0.27 2.69
CA GLU A 131 -11.49 1.07 3.86
C GLU A 131 -11.28 2.57 3.59
N TYR A 132 -10.19 2.92 2.90
CA TYR A 132 -9.97 4.29 2.47
C TYR A 132 -11.12 4.79 1.58
N CYS A 133 -11.51 4.01 0.58
CA CYS A 133 -12.59 4.39 -0.33
C CYS A 133 -13.93 4.53 0.40
N LYS A 134 -14.17 3.67 1.38
CA LYS A 134 -15.37 3.74 2.22
C LYS A 134 -15.43 5.06 3.00
N GLN A 135 -14.27 5.56 3.45
CA GLN A 135 -14.20 6.84 4.16
C GLN A 135 -14.37 8.04 3.23
N PHE A 136 -14.05 7.89 1.94
CA PHE A 136 -14.15 8.94 0.94
C PHE A 136 -14.98 8.47 -0.26
N PRO A 137 -16.28 8.19 -0.06
CA PRO A 137 -17.09 7.54 -1.10
C PRO A 137 -17.38 8.41 -2.33
N ASP A 138 -17.19 9.70 -2.22
CA ASP A 138 -17.45 10.64 -3.32
C ASP A 138 -16.17 11.04 -4.06
N GLY A 139 -15.10 10.33 -3.80
CA GLY A 139 -13.82 10.53 -4.49
C GLY A 139 -12.86 11.50 -3.84
#